data_288f631c49006bd9c9aca94f48d8e07d
#
_entry.id   288f631c49006bd9c9aca94f48d8e07d
#
_cell.length_a   1.000
_cell.length_b   1.000
_cell.length_c   1.000
_cell.angle_alpha   90.00
_cell.angle_beta   90.00
_cell.angle_gamma   90.00
#
_symmetry.space_group_name_H-M   'P 1'
#
loop_
_entity.id
_entity.type
_entity.pdbx_description
1 polymer ?
#
loop_
_entity_poly.entity_id
_entity_poly.type
_entity_poly.pdbx_seq_one_letter_code
_entity_poly.pdbx_strand_id
1 'polypeptide(L)'
;MSCIINKQEKIKQIPIKIREIKEETISNEKTKKTEDETAFDSNKKITNLNEIQKKFKNIQIFENFELKSYIDSGSESNVYKIQNKKTKKDYVLKIINHHKNKGKNLNELQIISKLKHPKVIDFNGYFISKKDNDNNEYIVMENAKYGNLRNFLLNTLKIKRCLSESMICFLSYQILEGLNYCHRCKVAHMDIKPQNIVVDDYLNFKLIDFSISINYRNKEPNDTMKIPLKGTPFYMSSEVYNSNVIKYKDINKIDSYALGVFLFNIAFGCYPYNLKIGDEKDIAKIKEKIKGKLEIKNGNNFSSYFIDFISKLLENDINKRMSIYEAIEHPWIKGAKFLYDEKEKMYNLSSFITKLITDSIYKFNDYLKKF
;
A
#
# COMPACT_ATOMS: atom_id res chain seq x y z
N MET A 1 33.52 -12.67 31.11
CA MET A 1 34.46 -12.93 30.01
C MET A 1 33.64 -13.39 28.85
N SER A 2 33.20 -12.48 28.06
CA SER A 2 33.71 -11.95 26.78
C SER A 2 33.80 -13.00 25.69
N CYS A 3 32.88 -12.94 24.76
CA CYS A 3 33.11 -12.52 23.38
C CYS A 3 31.81 -12.61 22.59
N ILE A 4 31.12 -11.49 22.47
CA ILE A 4 30.08 -11.29 21.45
C ILE A 4 30.82 -10.72 20.24
N ILE A 5 30.97 -11.51 19.20
CA ILE A 5 31.54 -11.06 17.93
C ILE A 5 30.46 -10.37 17.13
N ASN A 6 30.55 -9.04 17.11
CA ASN A 6 29.86 -8.17 16.17
C ASN A 6 30.42 -8.42 14.76
N LYS A 7 29.66 -9.05 13.87
CA LYS A 7 29.86 -8.97 12.42
C LYS A 7 28.76 -8.10 11.79
N GLN A 8 28.96 -6.81 11.86
CA GLN A 8 28.34 -5.89 10.92
C GLN A 8 29.10 -6.02 9.59
N GLU A 9 28.58 -6.80 8.67
CA GLU A 9 29.00 -6.71 7.27
C GLU A 9 28.59 -5.35 6.72
N LYS A 10 29.58 -4.47 6.56
CA LYS A 10 29.45 -3.22 5.81
C LYS A 10 29.06 -3.53 4.37
N ILE A 11 27.77 -3.41 4.08
CA ILE A 11 27.31 -3.32 2.70
C ILE A 11 27.91 -2.03 2.15
N LYS A 12 28.89 -2.16 1.25
CA LYS A 12 29.41 -1.03 0.49
C LYS A 12 28.26 -0.42 -0.29
N GLN A 13 27.79 0.74 0.16
CA GLN A 13 26.85 1.56 -0.60
C GLN A 13 27.53 1.91 -1.92
N ILE A 14 26.91 1.53 -3.02
CA ILE A 14 27.27 2.02 -4.35
C ILE A 14 27.02 3.52 -4.31
N PRO A 15 28.03 4.40 -4.54
CA PRO A 15 27.83 5.83 -4.43
C PRO A 15 26.91 6.31 -5.55
N ILE A 16 25.65 6.55 -5.21
CA ILE A 16 24.70 7.20 -6.11
C ILE A 16 24.97 8.70 -6.00
N LYS A 17 25.57 9.29 -7.02
CA LYS A 17 25.71 10.75 -7.11
C LYS A 17 24.32 11.36 -7.23
N ILE A 18 23.84 11.95 -6.14
CA ILE A 18 22.67 12.84 -6.14
C ILE A 18 23.12 14.13 -6.84
N ARG A 19 22.65 14.37 -8.06
CA ARG A 19 22.70 15.70 -8.67
C ARG A 19 21.50 16.49 -8.17
N GLU A 20 21.78 17.59 -7.49
CA GLU A 20 20.79 18.61 -7.16
C GLU A 20 20.11 19.12 -8.46
N ILE A 21 18.81 19.04 -8.51
CA ILE A 21 18.00 19.58 -9.59
C ILE A 21 17.71 21.04 -9.23
N LYS A 22 18.30 21.97 -9.96
CA LYS A 22 17.91 23.38 -9.93
C LYS A 22 16.53 23.54 -10.56
N GLU A 23 15.68 24.30 -9.89
CA GLU A 23 14.36 24.70 -10.41
C GLU A 23 14.56 25.61 -11.63
N GLU A 24 14.22 25.13 -12.81
CA GLU A 24 14.03 25.98 -13.99
C GLU A 24 12.53 26.20 -14.23
N THR A 25 12.17 27.47 -14.23
CA THR A 25 10.86 28.04 -14.57
C THR A 25 10.51 27.71 -16.02
N ILE A 26 9.41 26.99 -16.26
CA ILE A 26 8.91 26.72 -17.62
C ILE A 26 7.73 27.64 -17.90
N SER A 27 7.92 28.50 -18.92
CA SER A 27 6.94 29.37 -19.55
C SER A 27 5.95 28.54 -20.40
N ASN A 28 4.68 29.01 -20.41
CA ASN A 28 3.57 28.47 -21.20
C ASN A 28 3.79 28.57 -22.70
N GLU A 29 3.71 27.49 -23.43
CA GLU A 29 3.35 27.51 -24.85
C GLU A 29 2.17 26.58 -25.16
N LYS A 30 1.16 27.18 -25.82
CA LYS A 30 -0.03 26.51 -26.35
C LYS A 30 0.34 25.76 -27.63
N THR A 31 0.00 24.47 -27.74
CA THR A 31 -0.04 23.77 -29.03
C THR A 31 -1.24 22.84 -29.18
N LYS A 32 -1.74 22.90 -30.39
CA LYS A 32 -2.97 22.38 -31.00
C LYS A 32 -3.19 20.86 -30.84
N LYS A 33 -4.49 20.53 -30.71
CA LYS A 33 -5.05 19.17 -30.88
C LYS A 33 -4.79 18.62 -32.28
N THR A 34 -4.35 17.38 -32.37
CA THR A 34 -4.65 16.49 -33.49
C THR A 34 -5.08 15.14 -32.91
N GLU A 35 -6.28 14.78 -33.27
CA GLU A 35 -6.90 13.47 -33.00
C GLU A 35 -6.24 12.42 -33.87
N ASP A 36 -5.77 11.32 -33.26
CA ASP A 36 -5.67 10.01 -33.88
C ASP A 36 -5.81 8.96 -32.79
N GLU A 37 -7.04 8.44 -32.69
CA GLU A 37 -7.39 7.28 -31.87
C GLU A 37 -6.91 6.01 -32.57
N THR A 38 -5.84 5.40 -32.05
CA THR A 38 -5.63 3.96 -32.25
C THR A 38 -5.81 3.25 -30.91
N ALA A 39 -6.93 2.53 -30.79
CA ALA A 39 -7.28 1.68 -29.68
C ALA A 39 -6.14 0.71 -29.36
N PHE A 40 -5.51 0.89 -28.20
CA PHE A 40 -4.49 -0.03 -27.71
C PHE A 40 -5.22 -1.20 -27.02
N ASP A 41 -5.17 -2.36 -27.66
CA ASP A 41 -5.73 -3.61 -27.17
C ASP A 41 -5.06 -4.01 -25.84
N SER A 42 -5.77 -3.82 -24.74
CA SER A 42 -5.33 -4.11 -23.36
C SER A 42 -5.15 -5.60 -23.07
N ASN A 43 -5.36 -6.49 -24.04
CA ASN A 43 -5.35 -7.94 -23.86
C ASN A 43 -4.07 -8.65 -24.34
N LYS A 44 -3.09 -7.96 -24.90
CA LYS A 44 -1.78 -8.56 -25.15
C LYS A 44 -0.96 -8.61 -23.86
N LYS A 45 -1.19 -9.63 -23.02
CA LYS A 45 -0.22 -10.08 -22.02
C LYS A 45 1.12 -10.26 -22.74
N ILE A 46 2.11 -9.40 -22.42
CA ILE A 46 3.49 -9.60 -22.87
C ILE A 46 3.99 -10.87 -22.18
N THR A 47 3.82 -12.01 -22.83
CA THR A 47 4.14 -13.35 -22.29
C THR A 47 5.57 -13.77 -22.60
N ASN A 48 6.32 -12.99 -23.40
CA ASN A 48 7.67 -13.39 -23.83
C ASN A 48 8.75 -12.63 -23.04
N LEU A 49 9.21 -13.24 -21.95
CA LEU A 49 10.34 -12.75 -21.13
C LEU A 49 11.60 -12.48 -21.99
N ASN A 50 11.82 -13.23 -23.05
CA ASN A 50 12.99 -13.07 -23.94
C ASN A 50 12.91 -11.76 -24.74
N GLU A 51 11.71 -11.33 -25.16
CA GLU A 51 11.52 -10.04 -25.84
C GLU A 51 11.76 -8.88 -24.88
N ILE A 52 11.28 -9.02 -23.65
CA ILE A 52 11.51 -8.02 -22.57
C ILE A 52 13.00 -7.94 -22.26
N GLN A 53 13.70 -9.08 -22.14
CA GLN A 53 15.14 -9.12 -21.91
C GLN A 53 15.92 -8.48 -23.06
N LYS A 54 15.52 -8.69 -24.33
CA LYS A 54 16.11 -8.03 -25.50
C LYS A 54 15.92 -6.52 -25.44
N LYS A 55 14.70 -6.05 -25.15
CA LYS A 55 14.38 -4.62 -25.05
C LYS A 55 15.23 -3.92 -23.97
N PHE A 56 15.51 -4.61 -22.87
CA PHE A 56 16.24 -4.05 -21.73
C PHE A 56 17.72 -4.41 -21.65
N LYS A 57 18.26 -5.14 -22.64
CA LYS A 57 19.65 -5.64 -22.64
C LYS A 57 20.71 -4.54 -22.45
N ASN A 58 20.42 -3.32 -22.92
CA ASN A 58 21.33 -2.18 -22.86
C ASN A 58 21.10 -1.25 -21.67
N ILE A 59 20.23 -1.62 -20.71
CA ILE A 59 19.95 -0.82 -19.53
C ILE A 59 20.86 -1.27 -18.40
N GLN A 60 21.60 -0.33 -17.81
CA GLN A 60 22.65 -0.57 -16.81
C GLN A 60 22.22 -1.43 -15.60
N ILE A 61 20.95 -1.38 -15.22
CA ILE A 61 20.44 -2.18 -14.09
C ILE A 61 20.57 -3.69 -14.37
N PHE A 62 20.44 -4.12 -15.65
CA PHE A 62 20.52 -5.53 -16.03
C PHE A 62 21.96 -6.07 -16.14
N GLU A 63 22.98 -5.23 -15.96
CA GLU A 63 24.36 -5.71 -15.74
C GLU A 63 24.42 -6.55 -14.44
N ASN A 64 23.76 -6.09 -13.39
CA ASN A 64 23.77 -6.70 -12.06
C ASN A 64 22.55 -7.58 -11.73
N PHE A 65 21.45 -7.44 -12.48
CA PHE A 65 20.21 -8.15 -12.25
C PHE A 65 19.78 -8.96 -13.45
N GLU A 66 19.11 -10.06 -13.16
CA GLU A 66 18.46 -10.94 -14.14
C GLU A 66 16.94 -10.83 -13.97
N LEU A 67 16.22 -10.67 -15.10
CA LEU A 67 14.76 -10.67 -15.10
C LEU A 67 14.24 -12.11 -14.91
N LYS A 68 13.37 -12.34 -13.92
CA LYS A 68 12.85 -13.67 -13.62
C LYS A 68 11.40 -13.88 -14.07
N SER A 69 10.50 -13.00 -13.69
CA SER A 69 9.08 -13.14 -14.06
C SER A 69 8.38 -11.79 -14.06
N TYR A 70 7.30 -11.71 -14.80
CA TYR A 70 6.31 -10.64 -14.67
C TYR A 70 5.45 -10.89 -13.42
N ILE A 71 5.14 -9.82 -12.68
CA ILE A 71 4.31 -9.88 -11.47
C ILE A 71 2.95 -9.25 -11.75
N ASP A 72 2.92 -7.98 -12.19
CA ASP A 72 1.68 -7.21 -12.34
C ASP A 72 1.87 -5.98 -13.24
N SER A 73 0.75 -5.35 -13.66
CA SER A 73 0.75 -4.05 -14.34
C SER A 73 -0.30 -3.13 -13.75
N GLY A 74 0.10 -1.89 -13.51
CA GLY A 74 -0.81 -0.78 -13.28
C GLY A 74 -1.08 0.01 -14.56
N SER A 75 -1.87 1.07 -14.48
CA SER A 75 -2.16 1.96 -15.61
C SER A 75 -0.91 2.61 -16.20
N GLU A 76 0.12 2.83 -15.40
CA GLU A 76 1.31 3.62 -15.74
C GLU A 76 2.62 2.87 -15.51
N SER A 77 2.56 1.65 -14.97
CA SER A 77 3.76 0.88 -14.62
C SER A 77 3.62 -0.61 -14.84
N ASN A 78 4.75 -1.27 -15.08
CA ASN A 78 4.87 -2.72 -15.08
C ASN A 78 5.79 -3.17 -13.94
N VAL A 79 5.45 -4.28 -13.31
CA VAL A 79 6.16 -4.81 -12.16
C VAL A 79 6.73 -6.19 -12.48
N TYR A 80 8.00 -6.37 -12.21
CA TYR A 80 8.75 -7.60 -12.50
C TYR A 80 9.51 -8.10 -11.29
N LYS A 81 9.68 -9.40 -11.19
CA LYS A 81 10.65 -10.04 -10.31
C LYS A 81 12.01 -10.06 -10.98
N ILE A 82 13.03 -9.57 -10.28
CA ILE A 82 14.42 -9.60 -10.71
C ILE A 82 15.29 -10.28 -9.66
N GLN A 83 16.42 -10.84 -10.05
CA GLN A 83 17.37 -11.46 -9.14
C GLN A 83 18.76 -10.86 -9.32
N ASN A 84 19.42 -10.52 -8.24
CA ASN A 84 20.82 -10.09 -8.28
C ASN A 84 21.71 -11.26 -8.69
N LYS A 85 22.50 -11.09 -9.75
CA LYS A 85 23.32 -12.15 -10.35
C LYS A 85 24.40 -12.69 -9.41
N LYS A 86 24.92 -11.83 -8.50
CA LYS A 86 25.99 -12.18 -7.55
C LYS A 86 25.43 -12.81 -6.28
N THR A 87 24.48 -12.12 -5.62
CA THR A 87 23.97 -12.54 -4.32
C THR A 87 22.83 -13.54 -4.40
N LYS A 88 22.26 -13.75 -5.59
CA LYS A 88 21.07 -14.59 -5.84
C LYS A 88 19.82 -14.14 -5.06
N LYS A 89 19.87 -12.95 -4.44
CA LYS A 89 18.73 -12.35 -3.74
C LYS A 89 17.71 -11.81 -4.75
N ASP A 90 16.43 -12.08 -4.49
CA ASP A 90 15.31 -11.61 -5.29
C ASP A 90 14.89 -10.19 -4.90
N TYR A 91 14.47 -9.41 -5.90
CA TYR A 91 13.95 -8.05 -5.78
C TYR A 91 12.75 -7.86 -6.69
N VAL A 92 12.05 -6.75 -6.50
CA VAL A 92 10.99 -6.28 -7.39
C VAL A 92 11.47 -5.05 -8.15
N LEU A 93 11.23 -5.03 -9.44
CA LEU A 93 11.48 -3.90 -10.34
C LEU A 93 10.15 -3.34 -10.81
N LYS A 94 9.84 -2.09 -10.45
CA LYS A 94 8.72 -1.31 -10.99
C LYS A 94 9.27 -0.41 -12.10
N ILE A 95 8.73 -0.55 -13.30
CA ILE A 95 9.07 0.26 -14.47
C ILE A 95 7.92 1.22 -14.73
N ILE A 96 8.18 2.51 -14.63
CA ILE A 96 7.20 3.57 -14.84
C ILE A 96 7.42 4.17 -16.23
N ASN A 97 6.37 4.16 -17.06
CA ASN A 97 6.43 4.64 -18.45
C ASN A 97 6.02 6.11 -18.52
N HIS A 98 6.96 6.99 -18.89
CA HIS A 98 6.70 8.44 -18.98
C HIS A 98 6.00 8.90 -20.27
N HIS A 99 5.88 8.05 -21.28
CA HIS A 99 5.15 8.44 -22.51
C HIS A 99 3.72 8.87 -22.27
N LYS A 100 3.10 8.41 -21.16
CA LYS A 100 1.73 8.75 -20.75
C LYS A 100 1.64 9.92 -19.78
N ASN A 101 2.77 10.32 -19.13
CA ASN A 101 2.73 11.32 -18.06
C ASN A 101 3.97 12.23 -18.08
N LYS A 102 3.92 13.29 -18.86
CA LYS A 102 4.96 14.33 -18.83
C LYS A 102 5.12 14.90 -17.40
N GLY A 103 6.17 14.47 -16.69
CA GLY A 103 6.69 15.15 -15.50
C GLY A 103 6.01 14.87 -14.14
N LYS A 104 5.10 13.88 -14.02
CA LYS A 104 4.29 13.69 -12.78
C LYS A 104 4.76 12.64 -11.78
N ASN A 105 5.70 11.75 -12.11
CA ASN A 105 5.97 10.55 -11.29
C ASN A 105 7.19 10.61 -10.37
N LEU A 106 7.93 11.69 -10.32
CA LEU A 106 8.99 11.90 -9.31
C LEU A 106 8.46 11.84 -7.86
N ASN A 107 7.15 12.01 -7.67
CA ASN A 107 6.53 12.02 -6.35
C ASN A 107 6.71 10.68 -5.60
N GLU A 108 6.46 9.55 -6.26
CA GLU A 108 6.62 8.22 -5.63
C GLU A 108 8.07 7.98 -5.19
N LEU A 109 9.03 8.23 -6.09
CA LEU A 109 10.44 8.09 -5.81
C LEU A 109 10.90 9.00 -4.67
N GLN A 110 10.47 10.27 -4.68
CA GLN A 110 10.80 11.24 -3.63
C GLN A 110 10.26 10.85 -2.25
N ILE A 111 9.11 10.18 -2.22
CA ILE A 111 8.49 9.69 -0.99
C ILE A 111 9.20 8.42 -0.52
N ILE A 112 9.22 7.36 -1.36
CA ILE A 112 9.68 6.03 -0.95
C ILE A 112 11.16 6.01 -0.58
N SER A 113 12.00 6.81 -1.24
CA SER A 113 13.45 6.90 -0.94
C SER A 113 13.76 7.47 0.46
N LYS A 114 12.78 8.13 1.09
CA LYS A 114 12.93 8.76 2.42
C LYS A 114 12.22 7.98 3.52
N LEU A 115 11.40 7.00 3.18
CA LEU A 115 10.70 6.15 4.15
C LEU A 115 11.55 4.93 4.47
N LYS A 116 11.70 4.65 5.78
CA LYS A 116 12.42 3.47 6.27
C LYS A 116 11.74 2.93 7.51
N HIS A 117 10.95 1.87 7.35
CA HIS A 117 10.20 1.25 8.44
C HIS A 117 9.90 -0.21 8.13
N PRO A 118 9.89 -1.14 9.12
CA PRO A 118 9.60 -2.57 8.88
C PRO A 118 8.25 -2.85 8.23
N LYS A 119 7.28 -1.93 8.33
CA LYS A 119 5.92 -2.05 7.74
C LYS A 119 5.72 -1.16 6.50
N VAL A 120 6.82 -0.69 5.90
CA VAL A 120 6.85 -0.02 4.59
C VAL A 120 7.86 -0.76 3.74
N ILE A 121 7.59 -0.94 2.44
CA ILE A 121 8.47 -1.63 1.52
C ILE A 121 9.87 -0.98 1.49
N ASP A 122 10.92 -1.78 1.54
CA ASP A 122 12.29 -1.25 1.51
C ASP A 122 12.70 -0.87 0.09
N PHE A 123 13.14 0.38 -0.03
CA PHE A 123 13.65 0.94 -1.29
C PHE A 123 15.13 0.59 -1.45
N ASN A 124 15.50 -0.06 -2.54
CA ASN A 124 16.86 -0.56 -2.78
C ASN A 124 17.60 0.22 -3.86
N GLY A 125 16.94 1.07 -4.61
CA GLY A 125 17.58 1.92 -5.60
C GLY A 125 16.67 2.31 -6.74
N TYR A 126 17.14 3.20 -7.60
CA TYR A 126 16.44 3.62 -8.79
C TYR A 126 17.40 3.90 -9.94
N PHE A 127 16.85 3.90 -11.15
CA PHE A 127 17.56 4.24 -12.37
C PHE A 127 16.61 4.97 -13.33
N ILE A 128 17.14 5.94 -14.07
CA ILE A 128 16.42 6.64 -15.13
C ILE A 128 17.14 6.38 -16.43
N SER A 129 16.49 5.76 -17.41
CA SER A 129 17.03 5.59 -18.76
C SER A 129 16.92 6.90 -19.54
N LYS A 130 18.02 7.36 -20.10
CA LYS A 130 18.08 8.49 -21.03
C LYS A 130 18.26 8.05 -22.50
N LYS A 131 18.24 6.74 -22.76
CA LYS A 131 18.40 6.19 -24.12
C LYS A 131 17.03 6.01 -24.77
N ASP A 132 16.97 6.30 -26.06
CA ASP A 132 15.91 5.96 -26.99
C ASP A 132 14.54 6.59 -26.75
N ASN A 133 14.48 7.91 -26.50
CA ASN A 133 13.21 8.65 -26.29
C ASN A 133 12.27 8.08 -25.19
N ASP A 134 12.67 6.99 -24.53
CA ASP A 134 11.95 6.34 -23.44
C ASP A 134 12.52 6.82 -22.09
N ASN A 135 12.00 7.91 -21.57
CA ASN A 135 12.34 8.41 -20.22
C ASN A 135 11.68 7.51 -19.13
N ASN A 136 11.96 6.21 -19.15
CA ASN A 136 11.40 5.30 -18.15
C ASN A 136 12.15 5.42 -16.82
N GLU A 137 11.41 5.37 -15.71
CA GLU A 137 11.96 5.22 -14.37
C GLU A 137 11.89 3.77 -13.92
N TYR A 138 12.94 3.32 -13.26
CA TYR A 138 13.13 1.97 -12.75
C TYR A 138 13.33 2.03 -11.25
N ILE A 139 12.39 1.55 -10.48
CA ILE A 139 12.45 1.52 -9.00
C ILE A 139 12.69 0.08 -8.56
N VAL A 140 13.77 -0.14 -7.81
CA VAL A 140 14.10 -1.45 -7.23
C VAL A 140 13.68 -1.47 -5.76
N MET A 141 12.92 -2.48 -5.39
CA MET A 141 12.39 -2.67 -4.03
C MET A 141 12.67 -4.09 -3.55
N GLU A 142 12.55 -4.32 -2.25
CA GLU A 142 12.59 -5.67 -1.70
C GLU A 142 11.48 -6.54 -2.30
N ASN A 143 11.74 -7.85 -2.34
CA ASN A 143 10.74 -8.82 -2.77
C ASN A 143 10.04 -9.42 -1.55
N ALA A 144 8.74 -9.20 -1.42
CA ALA A 144 7.91 -9.85 -0.42
C ALA A 144 7.44 -11.21 -0.95
N LYS A 145 7.83 -12.27 -0.26
CA LYS A 145 7.70 -13.68 -0.73
C LYS A 145 6.28 -14.08 -1.11
N TYR A 146 5.29 -13.65 -0.33
CA TYR A 146 3.89 -14.04 -0.56
C TYR A 146 3.11 -13.06 -1.45
N GLY A 147 3.78 -12.04 -1.99
CA GLY A 147 3.15 -11.02 -2.85
C GLY A 147 2.15 -10.14 -2.11
N ASN A 148 1.14 -9.63 -2.82
CA ASN A 148 0.16 -8.75 -2.20
C ASN A 148 -0.83 -9.53 -1.31
N LEU A 149 -1.39 -8.80 -0.34
CA LEU A 149 -2.28 -9.37 0.69
C LEU A 149 -3.54 -10.01 0.08
N ARG A 150 -4.10 -9.45 -0.99
CA ARG A 150 -5.24 -10.07 -1.67
C ARG A 150 -4.91 -11.48 -2.14
N ASN A 151 -3.79 -11.64 -2.84
CA ASN A 151 -3.35 -12.95 -3.35
C ASN A 151 -2.92 -13.88 -2.21
N PHE A 152 -2.29 -13.36 -1.17
CA PHE A 152 -1.95 -14.12 0.02
C PHE A 152 -3.18 -14.73 0.70
N LEU A 153 -4.24 -13.93 0.91
CA LEU A 153 -5.49 -14.40 1.51
C LEU A 153 -6.16 -15.47 0.64
N LEU A 154 -6.25 -15.25 -0.67
CA LEU A 154 -6.96 -16.15 -1.59
C LEU A 154 -6.18 -17.44 -1.89
N ASN A 155 -4.88 -17.31 -2.16
CA ASN A 155 -4.08 -18.40 -2.72
C ASN A 155 -3.32 -19.17 -1.63
N THR A 156 -2.75 -18.46 -0.66
CA THR A 156 -1.91 -19.07 0.39
C THR A 156 -2.76 -19.58 1.55
N LEU A 157 -3.62 -18.73 2.10
CA LEU A 157 -4.49 -19.12 3.20
C LEU A 157 -5.77 -19.80 2.73
N LYS A 158 -6.07 -19.78 1.41
CA LYS A 158 -7.28 -20.36 0.81
C LYS A 158 -8.58 -19.87 1.47
N ILE A 159 -8.58 -18.64 1.95
CA ILE A 159 -9.74 -18.04 2.61
C ILE A 159 -10.79 -17.72 1.56
N LYS A 160 -11.92 -18.40 1.63
CA LYS A 160 -13.03 -18.25 0.67
C LYS A 160 -14.13 -17.30 1.15
N ARG A 161 -14.12 -16.89 2.44
CA ARG A 161 -15.15 -16.06 3.06
C ARG A 161 -14.55 -14.94 3.90
N CYS A 162 -14.78 -14.96 5.20
CA CYS A 162 -14.35 -13.91 6.14
C CYS A 162 -13.18 -14.39 7.00
N LEU A 163 -12.35 -13.45 7.44
CA LEU A 163 -11.27 -13.72 8.40
C LEU A 163 -11.82 -13.74 9.84
N SER A 164 -11.14 -14.47 10.73
CA SER A 164 -11.39 -14.39 12.15
C SER A 164 -11.02 -12.99 12.70
N GLU A 165 -11.69 -12.56 13.75
CA GLU A 165 -11.42 -11.27 14.38
C GLU A 165 -9.96 -11.12 14.83
N SER A 166 -9.38 -12.18 15.40
CA SER A 166 -7.98 -12.18 15.81
C SER A 166 -7.01 -11.98 14.65
N MET A 167 -7.29 -12.61 13.49
CA MET A 167 -6.47 -12.41 12.29
C MET A 167 -6.62 -11.00 11.73
N ILE A 168 -7.84 -10.45 11.73
CA ILE A 168 -8.10 -9.07 11.32
C ILE A 168 -7.35 -8.11 12.26
N CYS A 169 -7.39 -8.35 13.57
CA CYS A 169 -6.69 -7.53 14.56
C CYS A 169 -5.17 -7.58 14.36
N PHE A 170 -4.60 -8.76 14.17
CA PHE A 170 -3.16 -8.95 13.92
C PHE A 170 -2.66 -8.21 12.68
N LEU A 171 -3.38 -8.31 11.56
CA LEU A 171 -3.00 -7.58 10.35
C LEU A 171 -3.23 -6.07 10.47
N SER A 172 -4.33 -5.66 11.14
CA SER A 172 -4.65 -4.25 11.37
C SER A 172 -3.57 -3.54 12.15
N TYR A 173 -3.05 -4.15 13.23
CA TYR A 173 -1.98 -3.58 14.04
C TYR A 173 -0.75 -3.25 13.18
N GLN A 174 -0.31 -4.17 12.33
CA GLN A 174 0.88 -3.97 11.50
C GLN A 174 0.67 -2.89 10.41
N ILE A 175 -0.53 -2.84 9.82
CA ILE A 175 -0.87 -1.81 8.83
C ILE A 175 -0.92 -0.43 9.51
N LEU A 176 -1.50 -0.36 10.71
CA LEU A 176 -1.54 0.86 11.51
C LEU A 176 -0.14 1.35 11.89
N GLU A 177 0.80 0.45 12.24
CA GLU A 177 2.19 0.83 12.50
C GLU A 177 2.82 1.49 11.26
N GLY A 178 2.62 0.89 10.07
CA GLY A 178 3.12 1.44 8.80
C GLY A 178 2.51 2.80 8.48
N LEU A 179 1.18 2.93 8.59
CA LEU A 179 0.47 4.19 8.35
C LEU A 179 0.85 5.28 9.36
N ASN A 180 0.93 4.92 10.65
CA ASN A 180 1.35 5.84 11.69
C ASN A 180 2.75 6.41 11.42
N TYR A 181 3.68 5.54 10.98
CA TYR A 181 4.99 5.98 10.55
C TYR A 181 4.94 6.95 9.36
N CYS A 182 4.19 6.61 8.30
CA CYS A 182 4.02 7.49 7.14
C CYS A 182 3.44 8.85 7.54
N HIS A 183 2.39 8.88 8.37
CA HIS A 183 1.75 10.11 8.84
C HIS A 183 2.68 10.96 9.72
N ARG A 184 3.51 10.34 10.56
CA ARG A 184 4.57 11.05 11.30
C ARG A 184 5.61 11.66 10.35
N CYS A 185 5.92 10.99 9.25
CA CYS A 185 6.75 11.53 8.18
C CYS A 185 6.03 12.55 7.28
N LYS A 186 4.76 12.92 7.62
CA LYS A 186 3.91 13.84 6.85
C LYS A 186 3.61 13.34 5.42
N VAL A 187 3.35 12.05 5.30
CA VAL A 187 2.93 11.39 4.06
C VAL A 187 1.59 10.69 4.28
N ALA A 188 0.56 11.09 3.53
CA ALA A 188 -0.70 10.35 3.43
C ALA A 188 -0.61 9.42 2.21
N HIS A 189 -1.00 8.16 2.40
CA HIS A 189 -0.84 7.12 1.37
C HIS A 189 -1.84 7.26 0.21
N MET A 190 -3.10 7.56 0.51
CA MET A 190 -4.21 7.85 -0.42
C MET A 190 -4.78 6.65 -1.19
N ASP A 191 -4.19 5.45 -1.12
CA ASP A 191 -4.70 4.25 -1.83
C ASP A 191 -4.53 2.97 -0.99
N ILE A 192 -5.05 3.00 0.25
CA ILE A 192 -5.01 1.82 1.13
C ILE A 192 -6.03 0.78 0.69
N LYS A 193 -5.51 -0.40 0.28
CA LYS A 193 -6.28 -1.57 -0.18
C LYS A 193 -5.42 -2.84 -0.09
N PRO A 194 -6.01 -4.05 -0.13
CA PRO A 194 -5.25 -5.30 -0.04
C PRO A 194 -4.17 -5.49 -1.11
N GLN A 195 -4.35 -4.90 -2.29
CA GLN A 195 -3.37 -4.97 -3.38
C GLN A 195 -2.11 -4.14 -3.09
N ASN A 196 -2.23 -3.08 -2.28
CA ASN A 196 -1.14 -2.17 -1.91
C ASN A 196 -0.48 -2.52 -0.57
N ILE A 197 -0.69 -3.74 -0.10
CA ILE A 197 -0.05 -4.32 1.08
C ILE A 197 0.60 -5.62 0.64
N VAL A 198 1.88 -5.82 0.91
CA VAL A 198 2.59 -7.07 0.61
C VAL A 198 2.95 -7.82 1.87
N VAL A 199 3.15 -9.13 1.75
CA VAL A 199 3.42 -10.04 2.85
C VAL A 199 4.77 -10.72 2.64
N ASP A 200 5.70 -10.51 3.57
CA ASP A 200 7.01 -11.15 3.54
C ASP A 200 6.99 -12.56 4.15
N ASP A 201 8.11 -13.25 4.16
CA ASP A 201 8.28 -14.60 4.70
C ASP A 201 8.22 -14.69 6.24
N TYR A 202 8.24 -13.55 6.92
CA TYR A 202 8.05 -13.43 8.37
C TYR A 202 6.65 -12.97 8.76
N LEU A 203 5.67 -12.95 7.83
CA LEU A 203 4.33 -12.36 8.01
C LEU A 203 4.35 -10.89 8.45
N ASN A 204 5.30 -10.12 7.97
CA ASN A 204 5.17 -8.69 8.04
C ASN A 204 4.31 -8.19 6.88
N PHE A 205 3.34 -7.34 7.21
CA PHE A 205 2.49 -6.65 6.24
C PHE A 205 3.08 -5.28 5.98
N LYS A 206 3.48 -5.02 4.73
CA LYS A 206 4.21 -3.81 4.35
C LYS A 206 3.44 -3.01 3.31
N LEU A 207 3.38 -1.70 3.50
CA LEU A 207 2.76 -0.76 2.57
C LEU A 207 3.62 -0.61 1.32
N ILE A 208 2.97 -0.59 0.15
CA ILE A 208 3.59 -0.36 -1.17
C ILE A 208 2.77 0.66 -1.96
N ASP A 209 3.35 1.14 -3.06
CA ASP A 209 2.69 1.98 -4.07
C ASP A 209 2.28 3.37 -3.56
N PHE A 210 3.28 4.25 -3.48
CA PHE A 210 3.11 5.66 -3.09
C PHE A 210 2.87 6.59 -4.28
N SER A 211 2.40 6.08 -5.42
CA SER A 211 2.25 6.83 -6.68
C SER A 211 1.30 8.02 -6.58
N ILE A 212 0.22 7.90 -5.78
CA ILE A 212 -0.75 8.98 -5.56
C ILE A 212 -0.69 9.57 -4.16
N SER A 213 0.32 9.21 -3.38
CA SER A 213 0.52 9.70 -2.01
C SER A 213 0.78 11.21 -1.97
N ILE A 214 0.39 11.83 -0.87
CA ILE A 214 0.56 13.28 -0.67
C ILE A 214 1.60 13.51 0.41
N ASN A 215 2.71 14.18 0.04
CA ASN A 215 3.70 14.67 0.99
C ASN A 215 3.33 16.08 1.42
N TYR A 216 3.05 16.27 2.71
CA TYR A 216 2.65 17.55 3.29
C TYR A 216 3.62 18.06 4.37
N ARG A 217 4.90 17.65 4.30
CA ARG A 217 5.93 17.98 5.31
C ARG A 217 6.12 19.49 5.52
N ASN A 218 6.05 20.29 4.44
CA ASN A 218 6.28 21.72 4.47
C ASN A 218 4.97 22.52 4.46
N LYS A 219 3.90 21.94 5.01
CA LYS A 219 2.57 22.56 5.05
C LYS A 219 2.15 22.79 6.49
N GLU A 220 1.53 23.95 6.72
CA GLU A 220 0.95 24.25 8.04
C GLU A 220 -0.31 23.42 8.30
N PRO A 221 -0.57 22.96 9.54
CA PRO A 221 -1.70 22.10 9.83
C PRO A 221 -3.07 22.66 9.43
N ASN A 222 -3.24 23.96 9.52
CA ASN A 222 -4.49 24.66 9.19
C ASN A 222 -4.59 25.15 7.76
N ASP A 223 -3.50 25.10 6.99
CA ASP A 223 -3.55 25.34 5.55
C ASP A 223 -4.46 24.31 4.90
N THR A 224 -5.04 24.69 3.77
CA THR A 224 -6.01 23.87 3.06
C THR A 224 -5.48 23.41 1.71
N MET A 225 -5.98 22.26 1.26
CA MET A 225 -5.76 21.78 -0.09
C MET A 225 -7.05 21.18 -0.66
N LYS A 226 -7.21 21.28 -1.96
CA LYS A 226 -8.23 20.54 -2.69
C LYS A 226 -7.77 19.10 -2.90
N ILE A 227 -8.56 18.15 -2.43
CA ILE A 227 -8.23 16.73 -2.59
C ILE A 227 -8.44 16.31 -4.05
N PRO A 228 -7.44 15.69 -4.72
CA PRO A 228 -7.62 15.18 -6.07
C PRO A 228 -8.56 13.97 -6.05
N LEU A 229 -9.42 13.88 -7.08
CA LEU A 229 -10.23 12.65 -7.32
C LEU A 229 -9.32 11.55 -7.85
N LYS A 230 -8.61 10.88 -6.94
CA LYS A 230 -7.69 9.78 -7.22
C LYS A 230 -7.80 8.72 -6.13
N GLY A 231 -7.59 7.48 -6.50
CA GLY A 231 -7.65 6.32 -5.62
C GLY A 231 -8.46 5.20 -6.25
N THR A 232 -8.64 4.14 -5.49
CA THR A 232 -9.44 2.98 -5.92
C THR A 232 -10.90 3.18 -5.52
N PRO A 233 -11.85 3.11 -6.47
CA PRO A 233 -13.28 3.14 -6.15
C PRO A 233 -13.59 2.18 -4.99
N PHE A 234 -14.62 2.48 -4.20
CA PHE A 234 -15.05 1.84 -2.96
C PHE A 234 -14.18 2.14 -1.73
N TYR A 235 -12.86 2.40 -1.87
CA TYR A 235 -11.95 2.76 -0.78
C TYR A 235 -11.88 4.28 -0.56
N MET A 236 -12.36 5.07 -1.52
CA MET A 236 -12.36 6.53 -1.43
C MET A 236 -13.48 7.02 -0.51
N SER A 237 -13.15 7.98 0.34
CA SER A 237 -14.11 8.66 1.21
C SER A 237 -14.90 9.75 0.49
N SER A 238 -15.95 10.24 1.14
CA SER A 238 -16.85 11.25 0.55
C SER A 238 -16.12 12.55 0.15
N GLU A 239 -15.14 12.98 0.93
CA GLU A 239 -14.33 14.17 0.64
C GLU A 239 -13.47 13.99 -0.61
N VAL A 240 -12.97 12.78 -0.89
CA VAL A 240 -12.23 12.47 -2.12
C VAL A 240 -13.16 12.51 -3.32
N TYR A 241 -14.32 11.85 -3.23
CA TYR A 241 -15.31 11.84 -4.32
C TYR A 241 -15.83 13.23 -4.68
N ASN A 242 -15.97 14.11 -3.68
CA ASN A 242 -16.46 15.47 -3.88
C ASN A 242 -15.33 16.46 -4.18
N SER A 243 -14.07 16.02 -4.18
CA SER A 243 -12.88 16.85 -4.31
C SER A 243 -12.94 18.07 -3.36
N ASN A 244 -13.29 17.79 -2.10
CA ASN A 244 -13.43 18.81 -1.07
C ASN A 244 -12.11 19.49 -0.76
N VAL A 245 -12.19 20.70 -0.25
CA VAL A 245 -11.06 21.40 0.37
C VAL A 245 -11.00 20.98 1.83
N ILE A 246 -9.87 20.42 2.26
CA ILE A 246 -9.64 20.01 3.65
C ILE A 246 -8.35 20.61 4.20
N LYS A 247 -8.22 20.63 5.53
CA LYS A 247 -6.99 21.07 6.20
C LYS A 247 -5.94 19.96 6.16
N TYR A 248 -4.65 20.33 6.06
CA TYR A 248 -3.57 19.36 6.05
C TYR A 248 -3.52 18.47 7.30
N LYS A 249 -3.97 18.95 8.45
CA LYS A 249 -4.07 18.13 9.69
C LYS A 249 -5.04 16.96 9.57
N ASP A 250 -6.01 17.03 8.66
CA ASP A 250 -7.05 16.01 8.49
C ASP A 250 -6.80 15.06 7.31
N ILE A 251 -5.77 15.32 6.48
CA ILE A 251 -5.49 14.54 5.26
C ILE A 251 -5.24 13.04 5.56
N ASN A 252 -4.63 12.74 6.70
CA ASN A 252 -4.36 11.37 7.14
C ASN A 252 -5.64 10.57 7.44
N LYS A 253 -6.77 11.22 7.71
CA LYS A 253 -8.06 10.57 7.95
C LYS A 253 -8.69 9.96 6.67
N ILE A 254 -8.18 10.32 5.49
CA ILE A 254 -8.53 9.65 4.23
C ILE A 254 -8.02 8.20 4.27
N ASP A 255 -6.78 7.98 4.72
CA ASP A 255 -6.24 6.63 4.90
C ASP A 255 -7.00 5.84 5.97
N SER A 256 -7.49 6.51 7.02
CA SER A 256 -8.34 5.88 8.05
C SER A 256 -9.62 5.30 7.46
N TYR A 257 -10.32 6.07 6.60
CA TYR A 257 -11.53 5.60 5.93
C TYR A 257 -11.24 4.41 5.01
N ALA A 258 -10.20 4.51 4.18
CA ALA A 258 -9.81 3.44 3.27
C ALA A 258 -9.46 2.14 4.04
N LEU A 259 -8.76 2.25 5.18
CA LEU A 259 -8.51 1.14 6.09
C LEU A 259 -9.82 0.57 6.63
N GLY A 260 -10.77 1.40 7.05
CA GLY A 260 -12.09 0.99 7.52
C GLY A 260 -12.84 0.17 6.46
N VAL A 261 -12.88 0.63 5.21
CA VAL A 261 -13.48 -0.12 4.08
C VAL A 261 -12.79 -1.46 3.86
N PHE A 262 -11.46 -1.48 3.89
CA PHE A 262 -10.69 -2.71 3.74
C PHE A 262 -11.03 -3.72 4.85
N LEU A 263 -10.99 -3.30 6.11
CA LEU A 263 -11.28 -4.18 7.24
C LEU A 263 -12.73 -4.66 7.24
N PHE A 264 -13.68 -3.81 6.88
CA PHE A 264 -15.08 -4.19 6.69
C PHE A 264 -15.20 -5.30 5.63
N ASN A 265 -14.53 -5.13 4.48
CA ASN A 265 -14.60 -6.10 3.39
C ASN A 265 -14.06 -7.49 3.79
N ILE A 266 -12.92 -7.55 4.49
CA ILE A 266 -12.36 -8.84 4.93
C ILE A 266 -13.10 -9.47 6.10
N ALA A 267 -13.82 -8.68 6.90
CA ALA A 267 -14.64 -9.15 8.01
C ALA A 267 -16.00 -9.68 7.57
N PHE A 268 -16.67 -8.96 6.68
CA PHE A 268 -18.06 -9.24 6.30
C PHE A 268 -18.22 -9.82 4.89
N GLY A 269 -17.14 -9.86 4.09
CA GLY A 269 -17.16 -10.38 2.72
C GLY A 269 -17.91 -9.49 1.72
N CYS A 270 -18.24 -8.25 2.10
CA CYS A 270 -18.92 -7.27 1.27
C CYS A 270 -18.35 -5.86 1.52
N TYR A 271 -18.68 -4.91 0.66
CA TYR A 271 -18.32 -3.51 0.89
C TYR A 271 -19.35 -2.81 1.78
N PRO A 272 -18.94 -1.78 2.57
CA PRO A 272 -19.87 -0.98 3.36
C PRO A 272 -20.88 -0.22 2.45
N TYR A 273 -21.95 0.30 3.04
CA TYR A 273 -22.99 1.08 2.34
C TYR A 273 -23.66 0.35 1.17
N ASN A 274 -23.78 -0.98 1.23
CA ASN A 274 -24.35 -1.81 0.17
C ASN A 274 -23.74 -1.58 -1.23
N LEU A 275 -22.46 -1.21 -1.28
CA LEU A 275 -21.71 -1.12 -2.53
C LEU A 275 -21.52 -2.52 -3.13
N LYS A 276 -21.77 -2.66 -4.44
CA LYS A 276 -21.67 -3.95 -5.16
C LYS A 276 -20.64 -3.87 -6.27
N ILE A 277 -20.01 -4.99 -6.59
CA ILE A 277 -19.13 -5.11 -7.75
C ILE A 277 -19.92 -4.66 -8.99
N GLY A 278 -19.35 -3.76 -9.77
CA GLY A 278 -19.99 -3.08 -10.90
C GLY A 278 -20.39 -1.63 -10.61
N ASP A 279 -20.62 -1.26 -9.33
CA ASP A 279 -20.91 0.14 -8.96
C ASP A 279 -19.68 1.07 -9.17
N GLU A 280 -18.46 0.50 -9.24
CA GLU A 280 -17.22 1.26 -9.42
C GLU A 280 -17.18 2.11 -10.71
N LYS A 281 -18.03 1.80 -11.67
CA LYS A 281 -18.17 2.52 -12.93
C LYS A 281 -19.08 3.75 -12.82
N ASP A 282 -19.86 3.85 -11.74
CA ASP A 282 -20.84 4.91 -11.52
C ASP A 282 -20.52 5.70 -10.24
N ILE A 283 -19.73 6.76 -10.39
CA ILE A 283 -19.33 7.63 -9.28
C ILE A 283 -20.55 8.30 -8.60
N ALA A 284 -21.59 8.64 -9.35
CA ALA A 284 -22.79 9.30 -8.80
C ALA A 284 -23.51 8.33 -7.86
N LYS A 285 -23.67 7.08 -8.26
CA LYS A 285 -24.26 6.01 -7.45
C LYS A 285 -23.48 5.73 -6.18
N ILE A 286 -22.13 5.70 -6.27
CA ILE A 286 -21.29 5.52 -5.08
C ILE A 286 -21.49 6.70 -4.12
N LYS A 287 -21.45 7.94 -4.62
CA LYS A 287 -21.66 9.15 -3.80
C LYS A 287 -22.99 9.13 -3.05
N GLU A 288 -24.05 8.67 -3.70
CA GLU A 288 -25.36 8.55 -3.09
C GLU A 288 -25.35 7.50 -1.96
N LYS A 289 -24.81 6.32 -2.23
CA LYS A 289 -24.77 5.23 -1.26
C LYS A 289 -23.94 5.56 -0.02
N ILE A 290 -22.78 6.20 -0.17
CA ILE A 290 -21.91 6.57 0.95
C ILE A 290 -22.58 7.59 1.89
N LYS A 291 -23.52 8.42 1.41
CA LYS A 291 -24.29 9.33 2.27
C LYS A 291 -25.27 8.60 3.19
N GLY A 292 -25.59 7.35 2.86
CA GLY A 292 -26.49 6.53 3.67
C GLY A 292 -25.90 6.15 5.03
N LYS A 293 -26.74 5.60 5.87
CA LYS A 293 -26.32 5.07 7.19
C LYS A 293 -25.47 3.80 6.98
N LEU A 294 -24.35 3.72 7.68
CA LEU A 294 -23.57 2.49 7.78
C LEU A 294 -24.38 1.43 8.53
N GLU A 295 -24.69 0.34 7.87
CA GLU A 295 -25.33 -0.82 8.49
C GLU A 295 -24.32 -1.94 8.67
N ILE A 296 -24.10 -2.34 9.91
CA ILE A 296 -23.23 -3.48 10.27
C ILE A 296 -24.13 -4.60 10.76
N LYS A 297 -24.35 -5.58 9.88
CA LYS A 297 -25.08 -6.81 10.25
C LYS A 297 -24.10 -7.76 10.92
N ASN A 298 -24.06 -7.79 12.24
CA ASN A 298 -23.09 -8.59 13.01
C ASN A 298 -23.48 -10.08 13.07
N GLY A 299 -23.75 -10.70 11.91
CA GLY A 299 -24.02 -12.14 11.81
C GLY A 299 -22.80 -13.03 12.10
N ASN A 300 -21.60 -12.47 12.16
CA ASN A 300 -20.34 -13.20 12.42
C ASN A 300 -19.88 -13.13 13.89
N ASN A 301 -20.71 -12.58 14.79
CA ASN A 301 -20.44 -12.45 16.24
C ASN A 301 -19.10 -11.76 16.57
N PHE A 302 -18.75 -10.73 15.81
CA PHE A 302 -17.62 -9.88 16.16
C PHE A 302 -17.85 -9.13 17.47
N SER A 303 -16.77 -8.87 18.20
CA SER A 303 -16.85 -8.13 19.47
C SER A 303 -17.37 -6.71 19.27
N SER A 304 -17.97 -6.14 20.33
CA SER A 304 -18.39 -4.74 20.34
C SER A 304 -17.21 -3.78 20.10
N TYR A 305 -16.01 -4.13 20.55
CA TYR A 305 -14.78 -3.37 20.31
C TYR A 305 -14.40 -3.30 18.84
N PHE A 306 -14.55 -4.40 18.09
CA PHE A 306 -14.31 -4.41 16.65
C PHE A 306 -15.34 -3.58 15.90
N ILE A 307 -16.61 -3.71 16.27
CA ILE A 307 -17.69 -2.92 15.66
C ILE A 307 -17.50 -1.43 15.91
N ASP A 308 -17.14 -1.04 17.13
CA ASP A 308 -16.81 0.36 17.48
C ASP A 308 -15.62 0.87 16.68
N PHE A 309 -14.53 0.08 16.59
CA PHE A 309 -13.33 0.41 15.83
C PHE A 309 -13.64 0.69 14.34
N ILE A 310 -14.34 -0.22 13.68
CA ILE A 310 -14.71 -0.09 12.26
C ILE A 310 -15.65 1.10 12.06
N SER A 311 -16.63 1.30 12.93
CA SER A 311 -17.59 2.39 12.82
C SER A 311 -16.90 3.75 12.89
N LYS A 312 -15.92 3.91 13.80
CA LYS A 312 -15.12 5.13 13.94
C LYS A 312 -14.19 5.40 12.74
N LEU A 313 -13.67 4.35 12.09
CA LEU A 313 -12.89 4.51 10.87
C LEU A 313 -13.77 4.91 9.68
N LEU A 314 -14.98 4.36 9.57
CA LEU A 314 -15.94 4.60 8.49
C LEU A 314 -16.83 5.82 8.72
N GLU A 315 -16.57 6.64 9.76
CA GLU A 315 -17.29 7.89 10.00
C GLU A 315 -17.16 8.82 8.79
N ASN A 316 -18.31 9.27 8.27
CA ASN A 316 -18.36 10.13 7.07
C ASN A 316 -17.90 11.56 7.35
N ASP A 317 -18.17 12.09 8.55
CA ASP A 317 -17.65 13.40 8.96
C ASP A 317 -16.17 13.29 9.29
N ILE A 318 -15.31 13.85 8.45
CA ILE A 318 -13.84 13.82 8.61
C ILE A 318 -13.40 14.41 9.97
N ASN A 319 -14.17 15.34 10.56
CA ASN A 319 -13.84 15.92 11.86
C ASN A 319 -14.05 14.92 13.01
N LYS A 320 -15.03 14.02 12.87
CA LYS A 320 -15.37 12.98 13.86
C LYS A 320 -14.66 11.66 13.59
N ARG A 321 -14.19 11.44 12.34
CA ARG A 321 -13.50 10.22 11.96
C ARG A 321 -12.24 10.02 12.78
N MET A 322 -12.06 8.81 13.29
CA MET A 322 -10.88 8.39 14.05
C MET A 322 -9.62 8.48 13.15
N SER A 323 -8.60 9.16 13.60
CA SER A 323 -7.29 9.21 12.96
C SER A 323 -6.50 7.92 13.18
N ILE A 324 -5.43 7.69 12.40
CA ILE A 324 -4.53 6.54 12.61
C ILE A 324 -3.84 6.59 13.99
N TYR A 325 -3.57 7.81 14.53
CA TYR A 325 -3.03 7.96 15.89
C TYR A 325 -3.98 7.46 16.96
N GLU A 326 -5.27 7.76 16.84
CA GLU A 326 -6.30 7.28 17.76
C GLU A 326 -6.56 5.79 17.54
N ALA A 327 -6.53 5.33 16.29
CA ALA A 327 -6.78 3.93 15.93
C ALA A 327 -5.75 2.97 16.54
N ILE A 328 -4.47 3.33 16.57
CA ILE A 328 -3.41 2.47 17.15
C ILE A 328 -3.54 2.34 18.67
N GLU A 329 -4.15 3.33 19.33
CA GLU A 329 -4.41 3.33 20.76
C GLU A 329 -5.78 2.74 21.13
N HIS A 330 -6.58 2.35 20.15
CA HIS A 330 -7.92 1.82 20.39
C HIS A 330 -7.86 0.49 21.19
N PRO A 331 -8.76 0.25 22.16
CA PRO A 331 -8.75 -0.96 22.99
C PRO A 331 -8.70 -2.25 22.18
N TRP A 332 -9.44 -2.31 21.07
CA TRP A 332 -9.41 -3.47 20.18
C TRP A 332 -8.01 -3.76 19.63
N ILE A 333 -7.25 -2.74 19.23
CA ILE A 333 -5.90 -2.88 18.68
C ILE A 333 -4.86 -3.25 19.75
N LYS A 334 -5.06 -2.81 21.01
CA LYS A 334 -4.15 -3.19 22.12
C LYS A 334 -4.08 -4.71 22.31
N GLY A 335 -5.15 -5.45 22.00
CA GLY A 335 -5.13 -6.91 21.94
C GLY A 335 -4.20 -7.51 20.89
N ALA A 336 -3.96 -6.79 19.79
CA ALA A 336 -3.08 -7.26 18.74
C ALA A 336 -1.60 -7.33 19.14
N LYS A 337 -1.16 -6.49 20.08
CA LYS A 337 0.22 -6.55 20.58
C LYS A 337 0.54 -7.91 21.18
N PHE A 338 -0.41 -8.48 21.92
CA PHE A 338 -0.26 -9.85 22.44
C PHE A 338 -0.08 -10.88 21.31
N LEU A 339 -0.87 -10.79 20.25
CA LEU A 339 -0.76 -11.69 19.10
C LEU A 339 0.58 -11.52 18.36
N TYR A 340 1.08 -10.28 18.29
CA TYR A 340 2.37 -9.98 17.69
C TYR A 340 3.53 -10.56 18.53
N ASP A 341 3.50 -10.36 19.83
CA ASP A 341 4.50 -10.91 20.76
C ASP A 341 4.53 -12.45 20.73
N GLU A 342 3.36 -13.10 20.58
CA GLU A 342 3.27 -14.56 20.39
C GLU A 342 3.89 -15.01 19.06
N LYS A 343 3.71 -14.26 17.96
CA LYS A 343 4.35 -14.53 16.66
C LYS A 343 5.87 -14.53 16.78
N GLU A 344 6.45 -13.50 17.44
CA GLU A 344 7.90 -13.39 17.60
C GLU A 344 8.51 -14.54 18.41
N LYS A 345 7.72 -15.23 19.25
CA LYS A 345 8.12 -16.42 20.02
C LYS A 345 8.03 -17.72 19.22
N MET A 346 7.40 -17.71 18.05
CA MET A 346 7.16 -18.94 17.28
C MET A 346 8.14 -19.08 16.11
N TYR A 347 8.91 -20.19 16.13
CA TYR A 347 9.88 -20.50 15.07
C TYR A 347 9.25 -21.06 13.78
N ASN A 348 7.96 -21.38 13.80
CA ASN A 348 7.26 -22.01 12.66
C ASN A 348 6.02 -21.22 12.27
N LEU A 349 6.10 -20.57 11.09
CA LEU A 349 5.04 -19.75 10.53
C LEU A 349 3.73 -20.53 10.31
N SER A 350 3.81 -21.78 9.85
CA SER A 350 2.63 -22.63 9.63
C SER A 350 1.88 -22.89 10.92
N SER A 351 2.62 -23.19 12.01
CA SER A 351 2.04 -23.37 13.35
C SER A 351 1.40 -22.10 13.86
N PHE A 352 2.02 -20.93 13.63
CA PHE A 352 1.45 -19.64 14.03
C PHE A 352 0.16 -19.33 13.28
N ILE A 353 0.13 -19.52 11.96
CA ILE A 353 -1.08 -19.35 11.16
C ILE A 353 -2.18 -20.29 11.64
N THR A 354 -1.88 -21.56 11.87
CA THR A 354 -2.85 -22.53 12.39
C THR A 354 -3.39 -22.07 13.74
N LYS A 355 -2.50 -21.62 14.64
CA LYS A 355 -2.89 -21.10 15.96
C LYS A 355 -3.75 -19.84 15.88
N LEU A 356 -3.43 -18.91 14.97
CA LEU A 356 -4.27 -17.73 14.70
C LEU A 356 -5.67 -18.10 14.22
N ILE A 357 -5.79 -19.18 13.45
CA ILE A 357 -7.07 -19.63 12.93
C ILE A 357 -7.86 -20.42 14.00
N THR A 358 -7.19 -21.20 14.86
CA THR A 358 -7.84 -22.15 15.77
C THR A 358 -7.90 -21.69 17.24
N ASP A 359 -6.79 -21.24 17.83
CA ASP A 359 -6.66 -21.09 19.29
C ASP A 359 -6.74 -19.65 19.80
N SER A 360 -6.40 -18.66 18.96
CA SER A 360 -6.32 -17.27 19.40
C SER A 360 -7.68 -16.62 19.65
N ILE A 361 -8.77 -17.21 19.15
CA ILE A 361 -10.13 -16.71 19.36
C ILE A 361 -10.48 -16.67 20.86
N TYR A 362 -10.15 -17.71 21.60
CA TYR A 362 -10.46 -17.79 23.05
C TYR A 362 -9.64 -16.79 23.88
N LYS A 363 -8.32 -16.77 23.69
CA LYS A 363 -7.44 -15.84 24.45
C LYS A 363 -7.66 -14.37 24.09
N PHE A 364 -7.95 -14.09 22.83
CA PHE A 364 -8.25 -12.75 22.35
C PHE A 364 -9.57 -12.25 22.92
N ASN A 365 -10.62 -13.07 22.92
CA ASN A 365 -11.89 -12.75 23.55
C ASN A 365 -11.78 -12.57 25.05
N ASP A 366 -10.96 -13.38 25.75
CA ASP A 366 -10.70 -13.23 27.18
C ASP A 366 -9.91 -11.97 27.50
N TYR A 367 -9.00 -11.55 26.61
CA TYR A 367 -8.32 -10.26 26.71
C TYR A 367 -9.31 -9.10 26.55
N LEU A 368 -10.19 -9.14 25.55
CA LEU A 368 -11.18 -8.10 25.32
C LEU A 368 -12.19 -7.96 26.48
N LYS A 369 -12.46 -9.03 27.23
CA LYS A 369 -13.32 -8.98 28.43
C LYS A 369 -12.70 -8.24 29.63
N LYS A 370 -11.39 -7.97 29.62
CA LYS A 370 -10.67 -7.27 30.69
C LYS A 370 -10.68 -5.75 30.55
N PHE A 371 -11.18 -5.23 29.43
CA PHE A 371 -11.40 -3.81 29.16
C PHE A 371 -12.88 -3.48 29.12
#